data_8eb170e94801d418838a31106ad0af96
#
_entry.id   8eb170e94801d418838a31106ad0af96
#
_cell.length_a   1.000
_cell.length_b   1.000
_cell.length_c   1.000
_cell.angle_alpha   90.00
_cell.angle_beta   90.00
_cell.angle_gamma   90.00
#
_symmetry.space_group_name_H-M   'P 1'
#
loop_
_entity.id
_entity.type
_entity.pdbx_description
1 polymer ?
#
loop_
_entity_poly.entity_id
_entity_poly.type
_entity_poly.pdbx_seq_one_letter_code
_entity_poly.pdbx_strand_id
1 'polypeptide(L)'
;MEFQYSSTEIRSLEQIRIYQQGTLVKSVRLAKTDHAYLDAARFYGSDNKEIYSYGFEYNGKRPEGYMSIDYWGYCNGPSTSSPHALYVPNFTLPNNRTIPGLNRSLNEAYMQKGILTKIVYPTKGYTTFTYEPHRGQNGVLYGGLRIKEMNVYNESGNLQEKKWYKYGLNESGNGRAIRTVDPNDYCSQSYLLEAYWAPGFEGAITLLGERTRVDAYHAFPLSDYFQQGSTVVYSCVTEYMGTPAAPEGKTEYRFSDFMDEWYYGTMRGNRTEIPKWSNAWKCGKLVGKTVTDNSGKIVYSLSNTYEEINRRDYLNLRVLSYCNIYGPASGIKEIFSTHTDFSTATEGSLYDYYNYYITSGEYVVKESKEFNDGVYKTVRYKYNELGQIIEETLVNSEGNEQIVRKKYTCDFWKDAMSGSIYDKMYWKNIHSPALEISVYKGEALVGKTTNEYKDWGDFIALQNVKQLNYYEPRIKYQSYDKYGNPTVISKDGEFEEVSYIWGHQGQRVIAEIRGGSFDTLGPVLTDRVTSAVSPSSADMAIIEALRSNPSLEGSRITTYYYDSALNLKQLVMPNGTKTSYEYDSFGRLACVKDQNGKIIESYQYNYKQ
;
A
#
# COMPACT_ATOMS: atom_id res chain seq x y z
N MET A 1 13.09 -16.73 -6.51
CA MET A 1 12.61 -16.13 -7.78
C MET A 1 13.80 -15.65 -8.57
N GLU A 2 13.77 -15.79 -9.88
CA GLU A 2 14.77 -15.30 -10.82
C GLU A 2 14.10 -14.31 -11.77
N PHE A 3 14.76 -13.17 -12.02
CA PHE A 3 14.26 -12.13 -12.91
C PHE A 3 15.21 -12.05 -14.12
N GLN A 4 14.65 -12.21 -15.31
CA GLN A 4 15.40 -12.11 -16.56
C GLN A 4 15.05 -10.80 -17.26
N TYR A 5 16.08 -10.09 -17.69
CA TYR A 5 15.98 -8.80 -18.34
C TYR A 5 16.46 -8.91 -19.79
N SER A 6 15.98 -8.00 -20.64
CA SER A 6 16.47 -7.85 -22.01
C SER A 6 17.97 -7.59 -22.04
N SER A 7 18.62 -7.98 -23.14
CA SER A 7 20.03 -7.71 -23.40
C SER A 7 20.29 -6.34 -24.06
N THR A 8 19.24 -5.53 -24.25
CA THR A 8 19.30 -4.20 -24.86
C THR A 8 19.80 -3.15 -23.88
N GLU A 9 20.24 -1.97 -24.39
CA GLU A 9 20.68 -0.83 -23.55
C GLU A 9 19.63 -0.43 -22.51
N ILE A 10 18.35 -0.50 -22.85
CA ILE A 10 17.24 -0.31 -21.93
C ILE A 10 16.85 -1.68 -21.36
N ARG A 11 17.35 -1.99 -20.18
CA ARG A 11 17.01 -3.24 -19.49
C ARG A 11 15.52 -3.27 -19.12
N SER A 12 14.75 -4.13 -19.76
CA SER A 12 13.36 -4.37 -19.44
C SER A 12 13.15 -5.80 -18.93
N LEU A 13 12.33 -5.97 -17.89
CA LEU A 13 12.01 -7.29 -17.35
C LEU A 13 11.20 -8.09 -18.38
N GLU A 14 11.73 -9.25 -18.81
CA GLU A 14 11.09 -10.11 -19.83
C GLU A 14 10.46 -11.36 -19.23
N GLN A 15 11.08 -11.93 -18.20
CA GLN A 15 10.59 -13.15 -17.57
C GLN A 15 10.84 -13.18 -16.05
N ILE A 16 9.89 -13.73 -15.34
CA ILE A 16 9.98 -14.08 -13.91
C ILE A 16 9.88 -15.59 -13.81
N ARG A 17 10.87 -16.25 -13.19
CA ARG A 17 10.87 -17.68 -12.90
C ARG A 17 10.72 -17.89 -11.39
N ILE A 18 9.84 -18.78 -11.02
CA ILE A 18 9.53 -19.11 -9.62
C ILE A 18 9.98 -20.54 -9.37
N TYR A 19 10.91 -20.68 -8.44
CA TYR A 19 11.47 -21.96 -8.03
C TYR A 19 11.06 -22.29 -6.60
N GLN A 20 10.88 -23.57 -6.33
CA GLN A 20 10.74 -24.14 -5.00
C GLN A 20 11.79 -25.23 -4.84
N GLN A 21 12.64 -25.12 -3.84
CA GLN A 21 13.74 -26.08 -3.60
C GLN A 21 14.58 -26.40 -4.87
N GLY A 22 14.86 -25.38 -5.67
CA GLY A 22 15.61 -25.52 -6.93
C GLY A 22 14.80 -26.04 -8.13
N THR A 23 13.55 -26.51 -7.93
CA THR A 23 12.67 -26.96 -8.99
C THR A 23 11.83 -25.80 -9.54
N LEU A 24 11.81 -25.63 -10.87
CA LEU A 24 10.94 -24.65 -11.51
C LEU A 24 9.48 -25.03 -11.30
N VAL A 25 8.71 -24.15 -10.66
CA VAL A 25 7.27 -24.35 -10.43
C VAL A 25 6.44 -23.70 -11.54
N LYS A 26 6.77 -22.44 -11.86
CA LYS A 26 6.07 -21.66 -12.88
C LYS A 26 6.91 -20.49 -13.35
N SER A 27 6.55 -19.95 -14.51
CA SER A 27 7.14 -18.72 -15.00
C SER A 27 6.11 -17.77 -15.61
N VAL A 28 6.44 -16.48 -15.65
CA VAL A 28 5.64 -15.45 -16.30
C VAL A 28 6.52 -14.77 -17.34
N ARG A 29 6.07 -14.73 -18.59
CA ARG A 29 6.72 -13.99 -19.67
C ARG A 29 5.93 -12.73 -19.98
N LEU A 30 6.65 -11.63 -20.14
CA LEU A 30 6.10 -10.31 -20.39
C LEU A 30 6.38 -9.94 -21.85
N ALA A 31 5.36 -10.05 -22.70
CA ALA A 31 5.44 -9.60 -24.08
C ALA A 31 5.29 -8.07 -24.10
N LYS A 32 6.17 -7.39 -24.77
CA LYS A 32 6.21 -5.92 -24.85
C LYS A 32 6.47 -5.45 -26.25
N THR A 33 5.79 -4.36 -26.61
CA THR A 33 6.11 -3.56 -27.79
C THR A 33 6.91 -2.34 -27.32
N ASP A 34 8.03 -2.07 -27.99
CA ASP A 34 8.87 -0.87 -27.78
C ASP A 34 9.36 -0.68 -26.33
N HIS A 35 9.59 -1.77 -25.59
CA HIS A 35 10.03 -1.76 -24.18
C HIS A 35 9.13 -0.98 -23.21
N ALA A 36 8.20 -0.16 -23.69
CA ALA A 36 7.37 0.74 -22.90
C ALA A 36 5.98 0.16 -22.59
N TYR A 37 5.44 -0.69 -23.47
CA TYR A 37 4.07 -1.19 -23.37
C TYR A 37 4.06 -2.69 -23.14
N LEU A 38 3.33 -3.10 -22.10
CA LEU A 38 3.09 -4.51 -21.82
C LEU A 38 1.88 -4.99 -22.62
N ASP A 39 2.11 -5.73 -23.70
CA ASP A 39 1.02 -6.24 -24.56
C ASP A 39 0.38 -7.51 -23.99
N ALA A 40 1.19 -8.34 -23.31
CA ALA A 40 0.67 -9.54 -22.66
C ALA A 40 1.55 -9.99 -21.49
N ALA A 41 0.90 -10.57 -20.48
CA ALA A 41 1.52 -11.36 -19.43
C ALA A 41 1.09 -12.82 -19.61
N ARG A 42 2.02 -13.71 -19.98
CA ARG A 42 1.78 -15.12 -20.27
C ARG A 42 2.32 -16.00 -19.15
N PHE A 43 1.49 -16.87 -18.64
CA PHE A 43 1.78 -17.73 -17.51
C PHE A 43 2.03 -19.15 -17.97
N TYR A 44 3.15 -19.73 -17.55
CA TYR A 44 3.63 -21.04 -17.95
C TYR A 44 3.76 -21.96 -16.74
N GLY A 45 3.43 -23.22 -16.91
CA GLY A 45 3.67 -24.26 -15.92
C GLY A 45 5.15 -24.69 -15.82
N SER A 46 5.41 -25.65 -14.95
CA SER A 46 6.74 -26.27 -14.79
C SER A 46 7.22 -26.99 -16.05
N ASP A 47 6.31 -27.43 -16.90
CA ASP A 47 6.56 -28.06 -18.21
C ASP A 47 6.79 -27.03 -19.34
N ASN A 48 6.86 -25.75 -19.00
CA ASN A 48 7.04 -24.63 -19.93
C ASN A 48 5.92 -24.49 -20.98
N LYS A 49 4.74 -25.06 -20.73
CA LYS A 49 3.55 -24.82 -21.55
C LYS A 49 2.78 -23.62 -21.01
N GLU A 50 2.24 -22.81 -21.93
CA GLU A 50 1.37 -21.70 -21.57
C GLU A 50 0.05 -22.25 -21.02
N ILE A 51 -0.35 -21.73 -19.86
CA ILE A 51 -1.58 -22.10 -19.17
C ILE A 51 -2.67 -21.07 -19.45
N TYR A 52 -2.33 -19.79 -19.34
CA TYR A 52 -3.21 -18.67 -19.65
C TYR A 52 -2.42 -17.38 -19.84
N SER A 53 -3.10 -16.37 -20.40
CA SER A 53 -2.51 -15.05 -20.57
C SER A 53 -3.52 -13.92 -20.30
N TYR A 54 -2.97 -12.77 -19.94
CA TYR A 54 -3.66 -11.47 -19.97
C TYR A 54 -3.14 -10.68 -21.15
N GLY A 55 -4.03 -10.00 -21.87
CA GLY A 55 -3.70 -9.05 -22.93
C GLY A 55 -4.01 -7.62 -22.53
N PHE A 56 -3.27 -6.66 -23.04
CA PHE A 56 -3.39 -5.23 -22.74
C PHE A 56 -3.39 -4.43 -24.02
N GLU A 57 -4.35 -3.52 -24.17
CA GLU A 57 -4.45 -2.61 -25.32
C GLU A 57 -4.42 -1.16 -24.84
N TYR A 58 -3.79 -0.30 -25.63
CA TYR A 58 -3.55 1.10 -25.27
C TYR A 58 -4.13 2.05 -26.32
N ASN A 59 -4.39 3.29 -25.93
CA ASN A 59 -4.86 4.35 -26.85
C ASN A 59 -3.68 4.87 -27.72
N GLY A 60 -3.26 4.04 -28.68
CA GLY A 60 -2.10 4.32 -29.52
C GLY A 60 -0.81 4.35 -28.70
N LYS A 61 0.26 4.78 -29.33
CA LYS A 61 1.56 4.97 -28.70
C LYS A 61 1.79 6.45 -28.39
N ARG A 62 2.59 6.72 -27.37
CA ARG A 62 3.17 8.05 -27.18
C ARG A 62 4.09 8.35 -28.36
N PRO A 63 4.22 9.63 -28.76
CA PRO A 63 5.19 10.01 -29.78
C PRO A 63 6.60 9.53 -29.40
N GLU A 64 7.35 9.02 -30.37
CA GLU A 64 8.75 8.64 -30.18
C GLU A 64 9.64 9.87 -30.07
N GLY A 65 10.75 9.74 -29.31
CA GLY A 65 11.70 10.82 -29.10
C GLY A 65 11.43 11.66 -27.86
N TYR A 66 11.88 12.91 -27.87
CA TYR A 66 11.70 13.81 -26.73
C TYR A 66 10.25 14.29 -26.66
N MET A 67 9.56 13.90 -25.59
CA MET A 67 8.15 14.22 -25.44
C MET A 67 7.93 15.69 -25.10
N SER A 68 6.98 16.32 -25.78
CA SER A 68 6.34 17.53 -25.27
C SER A 68 5.46 17.16 -24.09
N ILE A 69 5.59 17.87 -22.98
CA ILE A 69 4.86 17.61 -21.73
C ILE A 69 4.21 18.88 -21.21
N ASP A 70 3.03 18.71 -20.61
CA ASP A 70 2.31 19.79 -19.95
C ASP A 70 2.93 20.15 -18.57
N TYR A 71 2.33 21.08 -17.86
CA TYR A 71 2.80 21.51 -16.54
C TYR A 71 2.87 20.38 -15.50
N TRP A 72 2.08 19.32 -15.66
CA TRP A 72 2.00 18.19 -14.73
C TRP A 72 2.80 16.96 -15.21
N GLY A 73 3.47 17.07 -16.37
CA GLY A 73 4.30 16.01 -16.91
C GLY A 73 3.60 15.04 -17.85
N TYR A 74 2.36 15.31 -18.25
CA TYR A 74 1.65 14.49 -19.23
C TYR A 74 1.96 14.95 -20.65
N CYS A 75 1.93 14.01 -21.59
CA CYS A 75 2.16 14.32 -23.01
C CYS A 75 1.13 15.34 -23.51
N ASN A 76 1.57 16.44 -24.14
CA ASN A 76 0.69 17.51 -24.61
C ASN A 76 0.89 17.85 -26.09
N GLY A 77 1.72 17.13 -26.81
CA GLY A 77 2.01 17.38 -28.22
C GLY A 77 2.86 16.30 -28.87
N PRO A 78 3.22 16.50 -30.15
CA PRO A 78 4.18 15.65 -30.83
C PRO A 78 5.55 15.73 -30.17
N SER A 79 6.40 14.73 -30.40
CA SER A 79 7.79 14.78 -29.93
C SER A 79 8.55 15.96 -30.51
N THR A 80 9.48 16.48 -29.71
CA THR A 80 10.39 17.52 -30.18
C THR A 80 11.64 16.87 -30.79
N SER A 81 12.22 17.50 -31.81
CA SER A 81 13.47 17.04 -32.45
C SER A 81 14.72 17.43 -31.65
N SER A 82 14.57 18.25 -30.60
CA SER A 82 15.71 18.76 -29.84
C SER A 82 15.90 17.99 -28.54
N PRO A 83 17.04 17.31 -28.33
CA PRO A 83 17.39 16.68 -27.07
C PRO A 83 17.59 17.71 -25.91
N HIS A 84 17.76 18.97 -26.27
CA HIS A 84 18.00 20.07 -25.35
C HIS A 84 16.78 20.97 -25.18
N ALA A 85 15.58 20.48 -25.55
CA ALA A 85 14.35 21.20 -25.31
C ALA A 85 14.20 21.47 -23.78
N LEU A 86 14.11 22.74 -23.44
CA LEU A 86 13.90 23.15 -22.06
C LEU A 86 12.48 22.75 -21.64
N TYR A 87 12.37 21.91 -20.63
CA TYR A 87 11.07 21.54 -20.03
C TYR A 87 10.47 22.66 -19.15
N VAL A 88 10.80 23.91 -19.48
CA VAL A 88 10.25 25.10 -18.84
C VAL A 88 9.32 25.81 -19.80
N PRO A 89 8.32 26.56 -19.33
CA PRO A 89 7.50 27.40 -20.21
C PRO A 89 8.32 28.57 -20.78
N ASN A 90 7.79 29.23 -21.83
CA ASN A 90 8.31 30.53 -22.24
C ASN A 90 8.22 31.49 -21.08
N PHE A 91 9.35 32.11 -20.74
CA PHE A 91 9.46 33.00 -19.60
C PHE A 91 10.07 34.33 -20.02
N THR A 92 9.37 35.43 -19.73
CA THR A 92 9.88 36.77 -20.03
C THR A 92 10.39 37.41 -18.72
N LEU A 93 11.68 37.74 -18.74
CA LEU A 93 12.35 38.40 -17.63
C LEU A 93 11.90 39.87 -17.51
N PRO A 94 12.09 40.52 -16.34
CA PRO A 94 11.77 41.94 -16.14
C PRO A 94 12.47 42.89 -17.08
N ASN A 95 13.62 42.49 -17.65
CA ASN A 95 14.36 43.26 -18.67
C ASN A 95 13.85 43.00 -20.12
N ASN A 96 12.66 42.45 -20.26
CA ASN A 96 12.01 42.07 -21.52
C ASN A 96 12.78 41.02 -22.35
N ARG A 97 13.76 40.35 -21.79
CA ARG A 97 14.40 39.20 -22.42
C ARG A 97 13.52 37.96 -22.25
N THR A 98 13.16 37.32 -23.33
CA THR A 98 12.43 36.06 -23.29
C THR A 98 13.40 34.89 -23.30
N ILE A 99 13.25 33.97 -22.35
CA ILE A 99 13.86 32.66 -22.33
C ILE A 99 12.91 31.74 -23.11
N PRO A 100 13.35 31.20 -24.25
CA PRO A 100 12.53 30.29 -25.03
C PRO A 100 12.33 28.99 -24.25
N GLY A 101 11.10 28.51 -24.19
CA GLY A 101 10.74 27.23 -23.57
C GLY A 101 9.75 26.47 -24.46
N LEU A 102 9.11 25.46 -23.88
CA LEU A 102 8.09 24.67 -24.57
C LEU A 102 6.68 25.16 -24.22
N ASN A 103 5.76 24.89 -25.13
CA ASN A 103 4.35 25.00 -24.80
C ASN A 103 3.98 23.93 -23.77
N ARG A 104 3.64 24.36 -22.56
CA ARG A 104 3.29 23.49 -21.42
C ARG A 104 1.78 23.43 -21.19
N SER A 105 0.97 24.00 -22.11
CA SER A 105 -0.48 23.95 -22.02
C SER A 105 -0.97 22.51 -22.15
N LEU A 106 -2.04 22.20 -21.42
CA LEU A 106 -2.68 20.90 -21.44
C LEU A 106 -3.27 20.59 -22.82
N ASN A 107 -3.15 19.36 -23.28
CA ASN A 107 -3.80 18.84 -24.48
C ASN A 107 -4.43 17.47 -24.18
N GLU A 108 -5.77 17.45 -24.12
CA GLU A 108 -6.53 16.25 -23.74
C GLU A 108 -6.27 15.06 -24.68
N ALA A 109 -6.16 15.27 -25.97
CA ALA A 109 -5.96 14.21 -26.96
C ALA A 109 -4.57 13.54 -26.82
N TYR A 110 -3.55 14.34 -26.55
CA TYR A 110 -2.18 13.81 -26.33
C TYR A 110 -2.00 13.22 -24.95
N MET A 111 -2.66 13.76 -23.92
CA MET A 111 -2.64 13.22 -22.57
C MET A 111 -3.14 11.77 -22.51
N GLN A 112 -4.09 11.42 -23.39
CA GLN A 112 -4.64 10.06 -23.48
C GLN A 112 -3.76 9.10 -24.28
N LYS A 113 -2.67 9.55 -24.94
CA LYS A 113 -1.79 8.67 -25.69
C LYS A 113 -1.03 7.71 -24.78
N GLY A 114 -1.03 6.43 -25.15
CA GLY A 114 -0.38 5.36 -24.40
C GLY A 114 -1.07 4.97 -23.11
N ILE A 115 -2.31 5.42 -22.87
CA ILE A 115 -3.07 4.95 -21.70
C ILE A 115 -3.71 3.59 -21.99
N LEU A 116 -3.80 2.75 -20.96
CA LEU A 116 -4.46 1.44 -21.04
C LEU A 116 -5.96 1.62 -21.27
N THR A 117 -6.47 1.06 -22.36
CA THR A 117 -7.90 1.15 -22.72
C THR A 117 -8.64 -0.18 -22.64
N LYS A 118 -7.92 -1.31 -22.63
CA LYS A 118 -8.54 -2.63 -22.55
C LYS A 118 -7.65 -3.65 -21.87
N ILE A 119 -8.26 -4.50 -21.06
CA ILE A 119 -7.65 -5.70 -20.48
C ILE A 119 -8.43 -6.90 -20.98
N VAL A 120 -7.75 -7.86 -21.61
CA VAL A 120 -8.29 -9.16 -22.00
C VAL A 120 -7.90 -10.19 -20.95
N TYR A 121 -8.88 -10.89 -20.42
CA TYR A 121 -8.71 -11.90 -19.37
C TYR A 121 -8.44 -13.30 -19.95
N PRO A 122 -7.94 -14.25 -19.12
CA PRO A 122 -7.75 -15.64 -19.54
C PRO A 122 -9.02 -16.34 -20.08
N THR A 123 -10.19 -15.87 -19.67
CA THR A 123 -11.50 -16.35 -20.14
C THR A 123 -11.90 -15.78 -21.50
N LYS A 124 -11.04 -14.94 -22.13
CA LYS A 124 -11.30 -14.14 -23.33
C LYS A 124 -12.37 -13.06 -23.19
N GLY A 125 -13.03 -12.97 -22.04
CA GLY A 125 -13.77 -11.76 -21.70
C GLY A 125 -12.82 -10.58 -21.54
N TYR A 126 -13.32 -9.35 -21.65
CA TYR A 126 -12.48 -8.17 -21.56
C TYR A 126 -13.19 -7.00 -20.90
N THR A 127 -12.39 -6.09 -20.33
CA THR A 127 -12.87 -4.80 -19.81
C THR A 127 -12.27 -3.67 -20.62
N THR A 128 -13.10 -2.69 -21.00
CA THR A 128 -12.67 -1.45 -21.65
C THR A 128 -12.82 -0.27 -20.72
N PHE A 129 -11.93 0.71 -20.87
CA PHE A 129 -11.88 1.93 -20.09
C PHE A 129 -11.93 3.16 -20.99
N THR A 130 -12.77 4.12 -20.61
CA THR A 130 -12.83 5.45 -21.20
C THR A 130 -12.44 6.47 -20.15
N TYR A 131 -11.65 7.46 -20.53
CA TYR A 131 -11.09 8.47 -19.62
C TYR A 131 -11.53 9.88 -20.01
N GLU A 132 -11.45 10.76 -19.04
CA GLU A 132 -11.57 12.20 -19.22
C GLU A 132 -10.54 12.93 -18.36
N PRO A 133 -10.16 14.19 -18.69
CA PRO A 133 -9.18 14.93 -17.89
C PRO A 133 -9.75 15.32 -16.53
N HIS A 134 -8.86 15.54 -15.58
CA HIS A 134 -9.23 16.13 -14.30
C HIS A 134 -9.75 17.56 -14.48
N ARG A 135 -10.73 17.94 -13.65
CA ARG A 135 -11.27 19.29 -13.58
C ARG A 135 -11.23 19.77 -12.13
N GLY A 136 -10.58 20.91 -11.94
CA GLY A 136 -10.59 21.63 -10.66
C GLY A 136 -11.80 22.55 -10.52
N GLN A 137 -11.71 23.52 -9.62
CA GLN A 137 -12.77 24.51 -9.41
C GLN A 137 -13.09 25.26 -10.70
N ASN A 138 -14.35 25.62 -10.89
CA ASN A 138 -14.87 26.34 -12.07
C ASN A 138 -14.62 25.61 -13.42
N GLY A 139 -14.43 24.29 -13.40
CA GLY A 139 -14.24 23.49 -14.60
C GLY A 139 -12.87 23.62 -15.26
N VAL A 140 -11.91 24.28 -14.61
CA VAL A 140 -10.54 24.42 -15.12
C VAL A 140 -9.91 23.05 -15.28
N LEU A 141 -9.30 22.80 -16.45
CA LEU A 141 -8.62 21.53 -16.76
C LEU A 141 -7.29 21.44 -16.02
N TYR A 142 -7.00 20.25 -15.52
CA TYR A 142 -5.74 19.90 -14.87
C TYR A 142 -5.15 18.64 -15.53
N GLY A 143 -3.84 18.49 -15.42
CA GLY A 143 -3.14 17.34 -15.95
C GLY A 143 -3.55 16.05 -15.23
N GLY A 144 -3.51 14.94 -15.98
CA GLY A 144 -3.96 13.64 -15.53
C GLY A 144 -5.38 13.29 -15.94
N LEU A 145 -5.68 12.00 -15.83
CA LEU A 145 -6.94 11.43 -16.32
C LEU A 145 -7.68 10.71 -15.19
N ARG A 146 -8.99 10.74 -15.26
CA ARG A 146 -9.90 9.96 -14.41
C ARG A 146 -10.79 9.07 -15.28
N ILE A 147 -11.22 7.95 -14.72
CA ILE A 147 -12.11 7.02 -15.43
C ILE A 147 -13.48 7.67 -15.59
N LYS A 148 -14.00 7.68 -16.82
CA LYS A 148 -15.35 8.12 -17.14
C LYS A 148 -16.32 6.94 -17.23
N GLU A 149 -15.86 5.85 -17.85
CA GLU A 149 -16.69 4.68 -18.13
C GLU A 149 -15.84 3.42 -18.10
N MET A 150 -16.41 2.32 -17.59
CA MET A 150 -15.84 0.99 -17.59
C MET A 150 -16.90 0.01 -18.06
N ASN A 151 -16.59 -0.79 -19.09
CA ASN A 151 -17.48 -1.79 -19.62
C ASN A 151 -16.82 -3.17 -19.57
N VAL A 152 -17.55 -4.16 -19.07
CA VAL A 152 -17.14 -5.56 -19.01
C VAL A 152 -17.88 -6.36 -20.06
N TYR A 153 -17.16 -7.11 -20.86
CA TYR A 153 -17.69 -7.92 -21.94
C TYR A 153 -17.31 -9.40 -21.73
N ASN A 154 -18.22 -10.29 -22.14
CA ASN A 154 -17.87 -11.70 -22.26
C ASN A 154 -17.00 -11.93 -23.53
N GLU A 155 -16.58 -13.18 -23.76
CA GLU A 155 -15.75 -13.54 -24.91
C GLU A 155 -16.42 -13.30 -26.27
N SER A 156 -17.75 -13.37 -26.32
CA SER A 156 -18.55 -13.13 -27.55
C SER A 156 -18.74 -11.64 -27.83
N GLY A 157 -18.17 -10.76 -26.99
CA GLY A 157 -18.32 -9.31 -27.12
C GLY A 157 -19.65 -8.77 -26.60
N ASN A 158 -20.45 -9.59 -25.90
CA ASN A 158 -21.69 -9.10 -25.30
C ASN A 158 -21.37 -8.38 -23.99
N LEU A 159 -21.91 -7.18 -23.85
CA LEU A 159 -21.81 -6.35 -22.64
C LEU A 159 -22.46 -7.08 -21.46
N GLN A 160 -21.71 -7.24 -20.36
CA GLN A 160 -22.16 -7.88 -19.12
C GLN A 160 -22.40 -6.85 -18.02
N GLU A 161 -21.54 -5.85 -17.93
CA GLU A 161 -21.60 -4.83 -16.90
C GLU A 161 -21.13 -3.50 -17.50
N LYS A 162 -21.81 -2.43 -17.14
CA LYS A 162 -21.44 -1.07 -17.50
C LYS A 162 -21.43 -0.21 -16.25
N LYS A 163 -20.31 0.50 -16.02
CA LYS A 163 -20.18 1.49 -14.97
C LYS A 163 -19.87 2.85 -15.57
N TRP A 164 -20.53 3.86 -15.05
CA TRP A 164 -20.30 5.25 -15.40
C TRP A 164 -19.99 6.06 -14.16
N TYR A 165 -18.96 6.89 -14.23
CA TYR A 165 -18.50 7.69 -13.10
C TYR A 165 -18.81 9.17 -13.30
N LYS A 166 -19.33 9.81 -12.25
CA LYS A 166 -19.49 11.25 -12.12
C LYS A 166 -18.71 11.73 -10.90
N TYR A 167 -18.11 12.90 -11.01
CA TYR A 167 -17.19 13.43 -10.02
C TYR A 167 -17.68 14.76 -9.45
N GLY A 168 -17.24 15.07 -8.22
CA GLY A 168 -17.55 16.30 -7.52
C GLY A 168 -18.92 16.28 -6.84
N LEU A 169 -19.10 17.21 -5.91
CA LEU A 169 -20.34 17.35 -5.19
C LEU A 169 -21.48 17.66 -6.16
N ASN A 170 -22.62 16.98 -6.00
CA ASN A 170 -23.78 17.05 -6.89
C ASN A 170 -23.42 16.78 -8.37
N GLU A 171 -22.43 15.93 -8.61
CA GLU A 171 -22.00 15.55 -9.96
C GLU A 171 -21.54 16.72 -10.84
N SER A 172 -21.01 17.77 -10.20
CA SER A 172 -20.56 19.00 -10.87
C SER A 172 -19.44 18.78 -11.89
N GLY A 173 -18.76 17.63 -11.82
CA GLY A 173 -17.56 17.34 -12.60
C GLY A 173 -16.28 17.95 -12.00
N ASN A 174 -16.38 18.78 -10.97
CA ASN A 174 -15.29 19.58 -10.44
C ASN A 174 -14.77 18.99 -9.12
N GLY A 175 -13.46 19.03 -8.95
CA GLY A 175 -12.77 18.70 -7.72
C GLY A 175 -11.97 19.89 -7.19
N ARG A 176 -11.22 19.67 -6.15
CA ARG A 176 -10.26 20.65 -5.62
C ARG A 176 -8.89 20.38 -6.24
N ALA A 177 -8.35 21.34 -6.96
CA ALA A 177 -6.96 21.29 -7.38
C ALA A 177 -6.04 21.39 -6.16
N ILE A 178 -5.01 20.55 -6.11
CA ILE A 178 -4.03 20.59 -5.02
C ILE A 178 -3.23 21.86 -5.10
N ARG A 179 -2.85 22.27 -6.32
CA ARG A 179 -2.16 23.51 -6.59
C ARG A 179 -2.54 24.07 -7.96
N THR A 180 -2.62 25.39 -8.06
CA THR A 180 -2.70 26.08 -9.35
C THR A 180 -1.30 26.15 -9.97
N VAL A 181 -1.25 26.12 -11.31
CA VAL A 181 0.01 26.28 -12.03
C VAL A 181 0.42 27.76 -12.00
N ASP A 182 1.62 28.04 -11.48
CA ASP A 182 2.28 29.33 -11.63
C ASP A 182 3.56 29.13 -12.47
N PRO A 183 3.68 29.79 -13.64
CA PRO A 183 4.91 29.72 -14.43
C PRO A 183 6.17 30.11 -13.64
N ASN A 184 6.04 30.94 -12.62
CA ASN A 184 7.16 31.32 -11.74
C ASN A 184 7.69 30.15 -10.90
N ASP A 185 6.94 29.07 -10.74
CA ASP A 185 7.42 27.84 -10.06
C ASP A 185 8.55 27.15 -10.85
N TYR A 186 8.66 27.40 -12.15
CA TYR A 186 9.67 26.82 -13.03
C TYR A 186 10.93 27.65 -13.14
N CYS A 187 10.87 28.92 -12.71
CA CYS A 187 11.98 29.85 -12.80
C CYS A 187 12.11 30.62 -11.49
N SER A 188 13.23 30.51 -10.80
CA SER A 188 13.55 31.44 -9.73
C SER A 188 14.39 32.59 -10.29
N GLN A 189 14.08 33.81 -9.87
CA GLN A 189 14.94 34.95 -10.09
C GLN A 189 15.77 35.19 -8.84
N SER A 190 17.08 35.05 -8.95
CA SER A 190 18.00 35.57 -7.94
C SER A 190 18.60 36.86 -8.45
N TYR A 191 18.49 37.92 -7.64
CA TYR A 191 19.12 39.18 -7.93
C TYR A 191 20.53 39.18 -7.34
N LEU A 192 21.53 39.33 -8.20
CA LEU A 192 22.90 39.61 -7.77
C LEU A 192 23.05 41.10 -7.69
N LEU A 193 23.15 41.64 -6.47
CA LEU A 193 23.52 43.03 -6.21
C LEU A 193 25.03 43.08 -6.04
N GLU A 194 25.74 43.67 -7.00
CA GLU A 194 27.16 43.99 -6.87
C GLU A 194 27.26 45.39 -6.34
N ALA A 195 27.64 45.54 -5.07
CA ALA A 195 27.96 46.84 -4.47
C ALA A 195 29.46 47.00 -4.42
N TYR A 196 29.98 48.01 -5.11
CA TYR A 196 31.41 48.33 -5.11
C TYR A 196 31.66 49.59 -4.26
N TRP A 197 32.72 49.53 -3.47
CA TRP A 197 33.27 50.70 -2.80
C TRP A 197 33.98 51.58 -3.82
N ALA A 198 33.56 52.83 -3.99
CA ALA A 198 34.30 53.77 -4.79
C ALA A 198 35.38 54.40 -3.92
N PRO A 199 36.69 54.22 -4.21
CA PRO A 199 37.75 54.89 -3.47
C PRO A 199 37.66 56.41 -3.68
N GLY A 200 37.45 57.16 -2.61
CA GLY A 200 37.46 58.61 -2.68
C GLY A 200 36.16 59.31 -2.25
N PHE A 201 35.10 58.61 -1.97
CA PHE A 201 33.88 59.15 -1.37
C PHE A 201 33.69 58.59 0.05
N GLU A 202 33.78 59.44 1.06
CA GLU A 202 33.52 59.07 2.46
C GLU A 202 32.09 58.54 2.58
N GLY A 203 31.96 57.26 2.82
CA GLY A 203 30.74 56.62 3.28
C GLY A 203 29.65 56.30 2.25
N ALA A 204 29.84 56.52 0.95
CA ALA A 204 28.80 56.20 -0.03
C ALA A 204 29.08 54.88 -0.73
N ILE A 205 28.15 53.96 -0.57
CA ILE A 205 28.09 52.73 -1.39
C ILE A 205 27.31 53.08 -2.65
N THR A 206 27.98 53.04 -3.78
CA THR A 206 27.30 53.18 -5.07
C THR A 206 26.97 51.81 -5.61
N LEU A 207 25.70 51.55 -5.85
CA LEU A 207 25.24 50.37 -6.56
C LEU A 207 25.69 50.50 -8.01
N LEU A 208 26.70 49.74 -8.43
CA LEU A 208 27.27 49.83 -9.77
C LEU A 208 26.62 48.93 -10.78
N GLY A 209 25.80 48.02 -10.38
CA GLY A 209 25.06 47.13 -11.30
C GLY A 209 24.15 46.16 -10.61
N GLU A 210 22.99 45.95 -11.20
CA GLU A 210 22.07 44.87 -10.84
C GLU A 210 22.19 43.77 -11.92
N ARG A 211 22.71 42.61 -11.55
CA ARG A 211 22.68 41.43 -12.41
C ARG A 211 21.56 40.52 -12.00
N THR A 212 20.60 40.38 -12.89
CA THR A 212 19.56 39.36 -12.70
C THR A 212 20.09 38.04 -13.19
N ARG A 213 20.28 37.09 -12.28
CA ARG A 213 20.51 35.69 -12.66
C ARG A 213 19.16 34.99 -12.63
N VAL A 214 18.83 34.31 -13.71
CA VAL A 214 17.67 33.42 -13.77
C VAL A 214 18.18 32.00 -13.69
N ASP A 215 17.84 31.34 -12.59
CA ASP A 215 18.03 29.90 -12.47
C ASP A 215 16.73 29.23 -12.93
N ALA A 216 16.74 28.73 -14.14
CA ALA A 216 15.63 27.90 -14.64
C ALA A 216 15.74 26.53 -13.96
N TYR A 217 14.76 26.21 -13.13
CA TYR A 217 14.60 24.85 -12.64
C TYR A 217 13.93 24.03 -13.73
N HIS A 218 14.65 23.04 -14.22
CA HIS A 218 13.97 22.04 -15.01
C HIS A 218 13.22 21.14 -14.04
N ALA A 219 12.31 20.42 -14.48
CA ALA A 219 11.61 19.35 -13.85
C ALA A 219 10.15 19.70 -13.57
N PHE A 220 9.60 19.01 -12.71
CA PHE A 220 8.19 19.01 -12.37
C PHE A 220 7.99 19.67 -11.01
N PRO A 221 8.08 21.00 -10.88
CA PRO A 221 8.02 21.68 -9.58
C PRO A 221 6.70 21.40 -8.86
N LEU A 222 5.69 20.95 -9.62
CA LEU A 222 4.39 20.57 -9.05
C LEU A 222 4.37 19.14 -8.51
N SER A 223 5.31 18.26 -8.90
CA SER A 223 5.31 16.86 -8.48
C SER A 223 5.47 16.69 -6.97
N ASP A 224 6.22 17.57 -6.34
CA ASP A 224 6.48 17.56 -4.89
C ASP A 224 5.23 17.91 -4.07
N TYR A 225 4.23 18.51 -4.71
CA TYR A 225 2.97 18.90 -4.06
C TYR A 225 1.84 17.89 -4.31
N PHE A 226 2.05 16.92 -5.20
CA PHE A 226 1.01 15.93 -5.50
C PHE A 226 1.03 14.83 -4.45
N GLN A 227 0.08 14.94 -3.57
CA GLN A 227 -0.20 13.90 -2.60
C GLN A 227 -0.75 12.68 -3.31
N GLN A 228 -0.04 11.54 -3.19
CA GLN A 228 -0.43 10.28 -3.82
C GLN A 228 -0.56 10.32 -5.35
N GLY A 229 0.06 11.29 -6.02
CA GLY A 229 0.12 11.37 -7.47
C GLY A 229 -1.11 11.96 -8.16
N SER A 230 -2.12 12.43 -7.41
CA SER A 230 -3.30 13.11 -7.99
C SER A 230 -3.13 14.61 -8.04
N THR A 231 -3.53 15.23 -9.15
CA THR A 231 -3.51 16.70 -9.32
C THR A 231 -4.77 17.36 -8.78
N VAL A 232 -5.86 16.61 -8.69
CA VAL A 232 -7.17 17.05 -8.22
C VAL A 232 -7.75 16.01 -7.27
N VAL A 233 -8.30 16.47 -6.16
CA VAL A 233 -9.00 15.67 -5.17
C VAL A 233 -10.50 15.84 -5.36
N TYR A 234 -11.24 14.73 -5.30
CA TYR A 234 -12.69 14.71 -5.37
C TYR A 234 -13.27 14.29 -4.04
N SER A 235 -14.02 15.18 -3.40
CA SER A 235 -14.73 14.87 -2.16
C SER A 235 -15.96 13.96 -2.37
N CYS A 236 -16.43 13.85 -3.61
CA CYS A 236 -17.55 13.00 -3.98
C CYS A 236 -17.33 12.36 -5.35
N VAL A 237 -17.67 11.05 -5.44
CA VAL A 237 -17.67 10.28 -6.70
C VAL A 237 -18.95 9.47 -6.73
N THR A 238 -19.70 9.57 -7.82
CA THR A 238 -20.90 8.76 -8.07
C THR A 238 -20.61 7.71 -9.14
N GLU A 239 -20.80 6.44 -8.79
CA GLU A 239 -20.72 5.30 -9.70
C GLU A 239 -22.16 4.88 -10.07
N TYR A 240 -22.48 4.89 -11.33
CA TYR A 240 -23.73 4.37 -11.88
C TYR A 240 -23.51 2.96 -12.42
N MET A 241 -24.39 2.04 -12.07
CA MET A 241 -24.57 0.80 -12.82
C MET A 241 -25.46 1.15 -14.03
N GLY A 242 -24.99 0.82 -15.25
CA GLY A 242 -25.60 1.30 -16.49
C GLY A 242 -25.13 2.70 -16.89
N THR A 243 -26.02 3.58 -17.23
CA THR A 243 -25.71 4.98 -17.58
C THR A 243 -26.46 5.97 -16.69
N PRO A 244 -26.00 7.23 -16.55
CA PRO A 244 -26.72 8.23 -15.77
C PRO A 244 -28.17 8.49 -16.28
N ALA A 245 -28.43 8.29 -17.59
CA ALA A 245 -29.77 8.47 -18.19
C ALA A 245 -30.71 7.27 -17.96
N ALA A 246 -30.14 6.07 -17.75
CA ALA A 246 -30.87 4.83 -17.50
C ALA A 246 -30.08 3.98 -16.46
N PRO A 247 -30.09 4.39 -15.19
CA PRO A 247 -29.35 3.70 -14.16
C PRO A 247 -30.09 2.45 -13.67
N GLU A 248 -29.35 1.36 -13.49
CA GLU A 248 -29.81 0.17 -12.78
C GLU A 248 -29.67 0.33 -11.25
N GLY A 249 -28.95 1.36 -10.83
CA GLY A 249 -28.67 1.79 -9.48
C GLY A 249 -27.44 2.68 -9.47
N LYS A 250 -27.16 3.30 -8.32
CA LYS A 250 -25.96 4.11 -8.16
C LYS A 250 -25.36 3.99 -6.76
N THR A 251 -24.06 4.21 -6.69
CA THR A 251 -23.32 4.33 -5.44
C THR A 251 -22.65 5.69 -5.38
N GLU A 252 -22.95 6.48 -4.36
CA GLU A 252 -22.24 7.72 -4.05
C GLU A 252 -21.21 7.47 -2.97
N TYR A 253 -19.96 7.83 -3.25
CA TYR A 253 -18.84 7.79 -2.32
C TYR A 253 -18.47 9.21 -1.93
N ARG A 254 -18.29 9.44 -0.63
CA ARG A 254 -17.80 10.71 -0.08
C ARG A 254 -16.48 10.48 0.63
N PHE A 255 -15.53 11.36 0.34
CA PHE A 255 -14.17 11.28 0.88
C PHE A 255 -13.83 12.55 1.64
N SER A 256 -12.96 12.41 2.64
CA SER A 256 -12.39 13.54 3.34
C SER A 256 -11.49 14.35 2.41
N ASP A 257 -11.61 15.66 2.49
CA ASP A 257 -10.81 16.60 1.70
C ASP A 257 -10.41 17.78 2.59
N PHE A 258 -9.12 17.87 2.91
CA PHE A 258 -8.55 18.92 3.73
C PHE A 258 -7.53 19.72 2.94
N MET A 259 -7.63 21.03 3.02
CA MET A 259 -6.65 21.92 2.40
C MET A 259 -5.37 21.97 3.23
N ASP A 260 -4.23 22.03 2.53
CA ASP A 260 -2.97 22.36 3.17
C ASP A 260 -2.97 23.82 3.59
N GLU A 261 -2.23 24.14 4.65
CA GLU A 261 -2.01 25.52 5.04
C GLU A 261 -0.74 26.07 4.38
N TRP A 262 -0.83 27.29 3.88
CA TRP A 262 0.23 27.93 3.14
C TRP A 262 0.63 29.24 3.77
N TYR A 263 1.92 29.58 3.72
CA TYR A 263 2.40 30.94 3.91
C TYR A 263 2.35 31.67 2.57
N TYR A 264 1.76 32.83 2.59
CA TYR A 264 1.77 33.75 1.45
C TYR A 264 2.71 34.89 1.79
N GLY A 265 3.86 34.93 1.12
CA GLY A 265 4.84 36.01 1.25
C GLY A 265 5.03 36.74 -0.09
N THR A 266 5.28 38.01 -0.05
CA THR A 266 5.78 38.76 -1.20
C THR A 266 7.24 39.06 -0.98
N MET A 267 8.13 38.39 -1.71
CA MET A 267 9.53 38.76 -1.77
C MET A 267 9.77 39.55 -3.05
N ARG A 268 10.12 40.81 -2.92
CA ARG A 268 10.42 41.72 -4.04
C ARG A 268 9.47 41.60 -5.23
N GLY A 269 8.16 41.52 -4.99
CA GLY A 269 7.14 41.48 -6.02
C GLY A 269 6.77 40.10 -6.52
N ASN A 270 7.49 39.03 -6.15
CA ASN A 270 7.11 37.65 -6.48
C ASN A 270 6.33 37.02 -5.33
N ARG A 271 5.14 36.48 -5.64
CA ARG A 271 4.33 35.73 -4.70
C ARG A 271 4.98 34.39 -4.43
N THR A 272 5.42 34.16 -3.21
CA THR A 272 5.99 32.87 -2.81
C THR A 272 4.98 32.12 -1.96
N GLU A 273 4.54 30.97 -2.45
CA GLU A 273 3.68 30.06 -1.72
C GLU A 273 4.55 28.96 -1.10
N ILE A 274 4.51 28.86 0.22
CA ILE A 274 5.29 27.86 0.96
C ILE A 274 4.32 27.05 1.81
N PRO A 275 4.32 25.72 1.68
CA PRO A 275 3.48 24.90 2.54
C PRO A 275 3.89 25.08 4.00
N LYS A 276 2.93 25.41 4.85
CA LYS A 276 3.11 25.54 6.30
C LYS A 276 2.87 24.21 6.99
N TRP A 277 1.72 23.60 6.69
CA TRP A 277 1.34 22.25 7.11
C TRP A 277 0.67 21.49 6.00
N SER A 278 1.02 20.22 5.86
CA SER A 278 0.31 19.33 4.95
C SER A 278 -0.76 18.55 5.71
N ASN A 279 -1.98 18.57 5.18
CA ASN A 279 -3.13 17.76 5.63
C ASN A 279 -3.36 16.51 4.76
N ALA A 280 -2.41 16.14 3.92
CA ALA A 280 -2.50 15.02 3.01
C ALA A 280 -2.93 13.72 3.66
N TRP A 281 -2.35 13.43 4.81
CA TRP A 281 -2.59 12.22 5.56
C TRP A 281 -4.05 12.06 6.05
N LYS A 282 -4.82 13.15 6.03
CA LYS A 282 -6.25 13.18 6.34
C LYS A 282 -7.15 13.06 5.12
N CYS A 283 -6.63 13.28 3.91
CA CYS A 283 -7.41 13.24 2.67
C CYS A 283 -7.69 11.83 2.17
N GLY A 284 -8.78 11.68 1.39
CA GLY A 284 -9.13 10.44 0.71
C GLY A 284 -9.71 9.34 1.62
N LYS A 285 -10.03 9.64 2.88
CA LYS A 285 -10.71 8.67 3.76
C LYS A 285 -12.19 8.60 3.42
N LEU A 286 -12.76 7.41 3.40
CA LEU A 286 -14.18 7.21 3.08
C LEU A 286 -15.07 7.72 4.23
N VAL A 287 -15.66 8.90 4.10
CA VAL A 287 -16.56 9.47 5.10
C VAL A 287 -18.02 9.09 4.88
N GLY A 288 -18.39 8.66 3.67
CA GLY A 288 -19.74 8.21 3.37
C GLY A 288 -19.81 7.33 2.12
N LYS A 289 -20.75 6.40 2.14
CA LYS A 289 -21.15 5.59 0.98
C LYS A 289 -22.66 5.43 1.01
N THR A 290 -23.34 5.71 -0.10
CA THR A 290 -24.78 5.52 -0.23
C THR A 290 -25.06 4.73 -1.50
N VAL A 291 -25.77 3.63 -1.38
CA VAL A 291 -26.21 2.79 -2.51
C VAL A 291 -27.71 2.97 -2.66
N THR A 292 -28.14 3.34 -3.85
CA THR A 292 -29.55 3.43 -4.24
C THR A 292 -29.86 2.44 -5.34
N ASP A 293 -31.05 1.86 -5.29
CA ASP A 293 -31.59 1.03 -6.37
C ASP A 293 -32.03 1.89 -7.58
N ASN A 294 -32.61 1.24 -8.59
CA ASN A 294 -33.11 1.89 -9.79
C ASN A 294 -34.34 2.81 -9.56
N SER A 295 -35.03 2.65 -8.42
CA SER A 295 -36.14 3.53 -8.00
C SER A 295 -35.68 4.77 -7.24
N GLY A 296 -34.39 4.83 -6.86
CA GLY A 296 -33.80 5.87 -6.02
C GLY A 296 -33.94 5.61 -4.52
N LYS A 297 -34.44 4.43 -4.12
CA LYS A 297 -34.50 4.02 -2.71
C LYS A 297 -33.11 3.68 -2.20
N ILE A 298 -32.74 4.20 -1.02
CA ILE A 298 -31.49 3.84 -0.35
C ILE A 298 -31.62 2.41 0.20
N VAL A 299 -30.77 1.52 -0.27
CA VAL A 299 -30.67 0.13 0.18
C VAL A 299 -29.50 -0.08 1.14
N TYR A 300 -28.45 0.73 1.02
CA TYR A 300 -27.30 0.71 1.90
C TYR A 300 -26.76 2.12 2.13
N SER A 301 -26.36 2.42 3.36
CA SER A 301 -25.54 3.61 3.62
C SER A 301 -24.51 3.35 4.71
N LEU A 302 -23.35 4.00 4.57
CA LEU A 302 -22.27 4.04 5.53
C LEU A 302 -21.89 5.50 5.80
N SER A 303 -21.71 5.86 7.06
CA SER A 303 -21.20 7.17 7.47
C SER A 303 -20.10 6.98 8.51
N ASN A 304 -18.90 7.45 8.21
CA ASN A 304 -17.75 7.39 9.10
C ASN A 304 -17.40 8.79 9.58
N THR A 305 -17.18 8.92 10.89
CA THR A 305 -16.47 10.06 11.48
C THR A 305 -15.07 9.64 11.86
N TYR A 306 -14.14 10.59 11.83
CA TYR A 306 -12.73 10.32 12.07
C TYR A 306 -12.20 11.22 13.18
N GLU A 307 -11.10 10.81 13.79
CA GLU A 307 -10.33 11.63 14.71
C GLU A 307 -8.83 11.53 14.40
N GLU A 308 -8.13 12.58 14.78
CA GLU A 308 -6.67 12.64 14.66
C GLU A 308 -6.05 12.00 15.90
N ILE A 309 -5.12 11.07 15.69
CA ILE A 309 -4.31 10.49 16.75
C ILE A 309 -2.83 10.59 16.38
N ASN A 310 -1.95 10.61 17.38
CA ASN A 310 -0.48 10.58 17.21
C ASN A 310 0.06 11.70 16.34
N ARG A 311 -0.61 12.85 16.29
CA ARG A 311 -0.13 13.99 15.52
C ARG A 311 1.21 14.49 16.08
N ARG A 312 2.20 14.62 15.21
CA ARG A 312 3.50 15.21 15.47
C ARG A 312 3.87 16.14 14.33
N ASP A 313 4.27 17.34 14.71
CA ASP A 313 4.71 18.36 13.77
C ASP A 313 6.24 18.50 13.92
N TYR A 314 6.97 18.17 12.87
CA TYR A 314 8.43 18.29 12.82
C TYR A 314 8.79 19.58 12.11
N LEU A 315 9.48 20.47 12.84
CA LEU A 315 9.98 21.71 12.27
C LEU A 315 11.02 21.40 11.20
N ASN A 316 10.86 22.00 10.03
CA ASN A 316 11.79 21.95 8.92
C ASN A 316 12.11 23.36 8.42
N LEU A 317 13.17 23.46 7.62
CA LEU A 317 13.68 24.73 7.12
C LEU A 317 13.84 24.66 5.60
N ARG A 318 13.23 25.61 4.89
CA ARG A 318 13.49 25.83 3.47
C ARG A 318 14.33 27.08 3.33
N VAL A 319 15.52 26.92 2.74
CA VAL A 319 16.45 28.01 2.47
C VAL A 319 16.38 28.37 1.00
N LEU A 320 16.21 29.66 0.72
CA LEU A 320 16.22 30.22 -0.62
C LEU A 320 17.42 31.15 -0.76
N SER A 321 18.22 30.98 -1.80
CA SER A 321 19.27 31.93 -2.11
C SER A 321 18.64 33.24 -2.56
N TYR A 322 18.99 34.32 -1.89
CA TYR A 322 18.34 35.62 -2.07
C TYR A 322 19.17 36.57 -2.91
N CYS A 323 20.42 36.78 -2.53
CA CYS A 323 21.38 37.56 -3.31
C CYS A 323 22.81 37.22 -2.93
N ASN A 324 23.75 37.51 -3.83
CA ASN A 324 25.16 37.55 -3.51
C ASN A 324 25.56 39.00 -3.22
N ILE A 325 26.25 39.22 -2.11
CA ILE A 325 26.70 40.53 -1.67
C ILE A 325 28.22 40.58 -1.75
N TYR A 326 28.72 41.59 -2.45
CA TYR A 326 30.13 41.89 -2.52
C TYR A 326 30.35 43.27 -1.93
N GLY A 327 31.08 43.39 -0.82
CA GLY A 327 31.44 44.63 -0.18
C GLY A 327 31.28 44.63 1.34
N PRO A 328 31.72 45.72 2.02
CA PRO A 328 31.68 45.79 3.49
C PRO A 328 30.26 45.87 4.04
N ALA A 329 30.02 45.13 5.14
CA ALA A 329 28.71 44.91 5.75
C ALA A 329 27.98 46.23 6.17
N SER A 330 28.69 47.32 6.44
CA SER A 330 28.09 48.59 6.86
C SER A 330 27.23 49.28 5.82
N GLY A 331 27.50 49.04 4.51
CA GLY A 331 26.71 49.62 3.45
C GLY A 331 25.52 48.78 3.00
N ILE A 332 25.49 47.52 3.39
CA ILE A 332 24.43 46.59 3.05
C ILE A 332 23.16 46.86 3.85
N LYS A 333 23.32 47.38 5.07
CA LYS A 333 22.20 47.77 5.95
C LYS A 333 21.23 48.77 5.34
N GLU A 334 21.73 49.74 4.59
CA GLU A 334 20.90 50.78 3.98
C GLU A 334 20.10 50.26 2.76
N ILE A 335 20.67 49.31 2.03
CA ILE A 335 20.04 48.72 0.85
C ILE A 335 18.91 47.75 1.24
N PHE A 336 19.05 47.11 2.39
CA PHE A 336 18.12 46.05 2.85
C PHE A 336 17.39 46.43 4.16
N SER A 337 17.32 47.68 4.53
CA SER A 337 16.75 48.17 5.80
C SER A 337 15.30 47.79 6.11
N THR A 338 14.61 47.16 5.16
CA THR A 338 13.24 46.71 5.32
C THR A 338 13.09 45.19 5.58
N HIS A 339 14.22 44.43 5.63
CA HIS A 339 14.10 42.97 5.50
C HIS A 339 14.94 42.15 6.47
N THR A 340 15.25 42.45 7.62
CA THR A 340 15.96 41.64 8.63
C THR A 340 17.26 42.25 9.15
N ASP A 341 17.70 41.75 10.28
CA ASP A 341 18.91 42.23 10.95
C ASP A 341 20.19 41.72 10.26
N PHE A 342 20.66 42.44 9.27
CA PHE A 342 21.92 42.16 8.57
C PHE A 342 23.16 42.69 9.28
N SER A 343 23.07 42.94 10.60
CA SER A 343 24.15 43.57 11.35
C SER A 343 25.49 42.84 11.34
N THR A 344 25.49 41.58 10.96
CA THR A 344 26.65 40.69 10.95
C THR A 344 27.02 40.14 9.56
N ALA A 345 26.33 40.57 8.48
CA ALA A 345 26.62 40.06 7.13
C ALA A 345 27.96 40.60 6.64
N THR A 346 28.87 39.71 6.31
CA THR A 346 30.11 39.93 5.58
C THR A 346 29.93 39.55 4.11
N GLU A 347 30.97 39.71 3.29
CA GLU A 347 30.94 39.25 1.89
C GLU A 347 30.41 37.82 1.80
N GLY A 348 29.41 37.57 0.92
CA GLY A 348 28.83 36.26 0.76
C GLY A 348 27.43 36.25 0.17
N SER A 349 26.81 35.09 0.19
CA SER A 349 25.43 34.92 -0.23
C SER A 349 24.49 35.13 0.96
N LEU A 350 23.47 35.94 0.77
CA LEU A 350 22.36 36.04 1.70
C LEU A 350 21.28 35.04 1.35
N TYR A 351 20.79 34.42 2.37
CA TYR A 351 19.74 33.44 2.25
C TYR A 351 18.51 33.92 3.03
N ASP A 352 17.36 33.76 2.41
CA ASP A 352 16.11 33.84 3.13
C ASP A 352 15.68 32.42 3.50
N TYR A 353 14.96 32.28 4.61
CA TYR A 353 14.51 30.97 5.06
C TYR A 353 13.09 31.04 5.61
N TYR A 354 12.40 29.92 5.47
CA TYR A 354 11.06 29.73 5.99
C TYR A 354 11.00 28.44 6.80
N ASN A 355 10.39 28.58 7.96
CA ASN A 355 10.04 27.43 8.77
C ASN A 355 8.74 26.83 8.23
N TYR A 356 8.73 25.52 8.01
CA TYR A 356 7.53 24.79 7.72
C TYR A 356 7.49 23.51 8.56
N TYR A 357 6.33 22.85 8.60
CA TYR A 357 6.16 21.67 9.41
C TYR A 357 5.85 20.47 8.51
N ILE A 358 6.58 19.39 8.74
CA ILE A 358 6.21 18.07 8.24
C ILE A 358 5.35 17.43 9.32
N THR A 359 4.07 17.27 9.03
CA THR A 359 3.13 16.66 9.96
C THR A 359 3.02 15.17 9.69
N SER A 360 3.18 14.36 10.72
CA SER A 360 2.83 12.94 10.73
C SER A 360 1.68 12.70 11.70
N GLY A 361 0.89 11.67 11.43
CA GLY A 361 -0.24 11.31 12.29
C GLY A 361 -1.09 10.25 11.61
N GLU A 362 -2.12 9.82 12.33
CA GLU A 362 -3.09 8.89 11.82
C GLU A 362 -4.48 9.53 11.89
N TYR A 363 -5.26 9.36 10.82
CA TYR A 363 -6.65 9.80 10.74
C TYR A 363 -7.53 8.55 10.72
N VAL A 364 -8.04 8.18 11.88
CA VAL A 364 -8.68 6.90 12.16
C VAL A 364 -10.18 7.04 12.34
N VAL A 365 -10.91 5.96 12.07
CA VAL A 365 -12.37 5.96 12.24
C VAL A 365 -12.72 6.02 13.72
N LYS A 366 -13.46 7.04 14.13
CA LYS A 366 -13.99 7.20 15.47
C LYS A 366 -15.34 6.51 15.63
N GLU A 367 -16.22 6.72 14.66
CA GLU A 367 -17.56 6.11 14.64
C GLU A 367 -17.92 5.75 13.20
N SER A 368 -18.52 4.58 13.02
CA SER A 368 -19.07 4.08 11.76
C SER A 368 -20.55 3.76 11.98
N LYS A 369 -21.41 4.38 11.16
CA LYS A 369 -22.85 4.10 11.12
C LYS A 369 -23.18 3.43 9.80
N GLU A 370 -23.78 2.27 9.89
CA GLU A 370 -24.18 1.47 8.74
C GLU A 370 -25.69 1.25 8.76
N PHE A 371 -26.30 1.42 7.60
CA PHE A 371 -27.68 1.05 7.33
C PHE A 371 -27.70 0.04 6.18
N ASN A 372 -28.34 -1.08 6.36
CA ASN A 372 -28.48 -2.12 5.35
C ASN A 372 -29.90 -2.67 5.40
N ASP A 373 -30.70 -2.33 4.39
CA ASP A 373 -32.09 -2.78 4.19
C ASP A 373 -32.96 -2.80 5.47
N GLY A 374 -32.99 -1.67 6.18
CA GLY A 374 -33.78 -1.50 7.39
C GLY A 374 -33.06 -1.79 8.70
N VAL A 375 -31.85 -2.37 8.67
CA VAL A 375 -31.03 -2.66 9.84
C VAL A 375 -29.98 -1.58 10.05
N TYR A 376 -29.91 -1.04 11.26
CA TYR A 376 -28.92 -0.07 11.67
C TYR A 376 -27.88 -0.71 12.58
N LYS A 377 -26.62 -0.33 12.35
CA LYS A 377 -25.48 -0.73 13.15
C LYS A 377 -24.59 0.48 13.37
N THR A 378 -24.18 0.73 14.60
CA THR A 378 -23.19 1.75 14.92
C THR A 378 -22.00 1.10 15.62
N VAL A 379 -20.80 1.38 15.15
CA VAL A 379 -19.56 0.92 15.78
C VAL A 379 -18.73 2.15 16.15
N ARG A 380 -18.30 2.22 17.41
CA ARG A 380 -17.41 3.27 17.94
C ARG A 380 -16.09 2.66 18.33
N TYR A 381 -15.01 3.36 18.07
CA TYR A 381 -13.65 2.90 18.31
C TYR A 381 -12.93 3.83 19.27
N LYS A 382 -12.05 3.27 20.12
CA LYS A 382 -11.03 4.02 20.86
C LYS A 382 -9.67 3.41 20.58
N TYR A 383 -8.65 4.25 20.57
CA TYR A 383 -7.30 3.89 20.20
C TYR A 383 -6.31 4.24 21.31
N ASN A 384 -5.20 3.51 21.37
CA ASN A 384 -4.05 3.87 22.20
C ASN A 384 -3.06 4.77 21.43
N GLU A 385 -1.96 5.13 22.08
CA GLU A 385 -0.89 5.95 21.51
C GLU A 385 -0.15 5.29 20.33
N LEU A 386 -0.32 3.99 20.10
CA LEU A 386 0.24 3.24 18.97
C LEU A 386 -0.76 3.04 17.82
N GLY A 387 -1.94 3.68 17.88
CA GLY A 387 -2.98 3.53 16.86
C GLY A 387 -3.74 2.20 16.91
N GLN A 388 -3.60 1.42 17.97
CA GLN A 388 -4.28 0.13 18.12
C GLN A 388 -5.67 0.32 18.74
N ILE A 389 -6.66 -0.42 18.24
CA ILE A 389 -8.03 -0.39 18.79
C ILE A 389 -8.03 -1.03 20.16
N ILE A 390 -8.29 -0.23 21.21
CA ILE A 390 -8.42 -0.69 22.61
C ILE A 390 -9.86 -0.92 23.03
N GLU A 391 -10.82 -0.28 22.38
CA GLU A 391 -12.24 -0.50 22.61
C GLU A 391 -13.03 -0.38 21.32
N GLU A 392 -13.92 -1.34 21.09
CA GLU A 392 -14.90 -1.35 20.02
C GLU A 392 -16.28 -1.51 20.64
N THR A 393 -17.15 -0.53 20.46
CA THR A 393 -18.54 -0.58 20.94
C THR A 393 -19.48 -0.73 19.77
N LEU A 394 -20.14 -1.88 19.67
CA LEU A 394 -21.18 -2.18 18.70
C LEU A 394 -22.55 -1.89 19.32
N VAL A 395 -23.36 -1.05 18.64
CA VAL A 395 -24.76 -0.83 18.97
C VAL A 395 -25.62 -1.36 17.82
N ASN A 396 -26.50 -2.30 18.11
CA ASN A 396 -27.41 -2.85 17.11
C ASN A 396 -28.67 -1.98 16.93
N SER A 397 -29.55 -2.35 15.99
CA SER A 397 -30.80 -1.62 15.71
C SER A 397 -31.79 -1.57 16.86
N GLU A 398 -31.65 -2.43 17.85
CA GLU A 398 -32.49 -2.44 19.08
C GLU A 398 -31.88 -1.57 20.18
N GLY A 399 -30.69 -1.00 19.96
CA GLY A 399 -29.96 -0.21 20.96
C GLY A 399 -29.14 -1.04 21.94
N ASN A 400 -29.03 -2.36 21.75
CA ASN A 400 -28.22 -3.21 22.63
C ASN A 400 -26.73 -2.98 22.33
N GLU A 401 -25.94 -2.82 23.39
CA GLU A 401 -24.51 -2.59 23.28
C GLU A 401 -23.70 -3.86 23.55
N GLN A 402 -22.74 -4.11 22.67
CA GLN A 402 -21.66 -5.06 22.89
C GLN A 402 -20.34 -4.32 22.84
N ILE A 403 -19.51 -4.46 23.87
CA ILE A 403 -18.22 -3.80 23.98
C ILE A 403 -17.11 -4.85 23.96
N VAL A 404 -16.14 -4.67 23.08
CA VAL A 404 -14.91 -5.46 23.02
C VAL A 404 -13.75 -4.56 23.46
N ARG A 405 -13.10 -4.92 24.57
CA ARG A 405 -11.90 -4.22 25.06
C ARG A 405 -10.67 -5.08 24.84
N LYS A 406 -9.59 -4.46 24.37
CA LYS A 406 -8.32 -5.12 24.11
C LYS A 406 -7.22 -4.41 24.89
N LYS A 407 -6.31 -5.21 25.47
CA LYS A 407 -5.06 -4.72 26.05
C LYS A 407 -3.87 -5.32 25.32
N TYR A 408 -2.88 -4.50 25.11
CA TYR A 408 -1.68 -4.84 24.35
C TYR A 408 -0.43 -4.78 25.24
N THR A 409 0.72 -5.10 24.69
CA THR A 409 2.00 -5.11 25.42
C THR A 409 2.27 -3.80 26.18
N CYS A 410 1.96 -2.64 25.57
CA CYS A 410 2.18 -1.33 26.18
C CYS A 410 1.34 -1.12 27.46
N ASP A 411 0.13 -1.72 27.56
CA ASP A 411 -0.72 -1.58 28.73
C ASP A 411 -0.16 -2.34 29.95
N PHE A 412 0.54 -3.43 29.71
CA PHE A 412 1.19 -4.24 30.75
C PHE A 412 2.62 -3.78 31.03
N TRP A 413 3.31 -3.22 30.04
CA TRP A 413 4.69 -2.77 30.18
C TRP A 413 4.85 -1.61 31.16
N LYS A 414 3.89 -0.68 31.21
CA LYS A 414 3.96 0.51 32.09
C LYS A 414 4.19 0.17 33.57
N ASP A 415 3.65 -0.97 34.01
CA ASP A 415 3.76 -1.45 35.40
C ASP A 415 4.67 -2.70 35.51
N ALA A 416 5.36 -3.06 34.44
CA ALA A 416 6.17 -4.28 34.38
C ALA A 416 7.53 -4.09 35.02
N MET A 417 7.98 -5.10 35.78
CA MET A 417 9.37 -5.14 36.25
C MET A 417 10.32 -5.35 35.06
N SER A 418 11.52 -4.74 35.17
CA SER A 418 12.59 -4.92 34.18
C SER A 418 12.93 -6.40 34.02
N GLY A 419 13.08 -6.87 32.77
CA GLY A 419 13.33 -8.27 32.42
C GLY A 419 12.11 -9.19 32.45
N SER A 420 10.92 -8.69 32.80
CA SER A 420 9.66 -9.44 32.68
C SER A 420 9.33 -9.73 31.22
N ILE A 421 8.37 -10.65 30.97
CA ILE A 421 7.96 -10.98 29.60
C ILE A 421 7.43 -9.75 28.84
N TYR A 422 6.69 -8.87 29.52
CA TYR A 422 6.14 -7.66 28.92
C TYR A 422 7.22 -6.63 28.58
N ASP A 423 8.24 -6.50 29.44
CA ASP A 423 9.40 -5.67 29.17
C ASP A 423 10.18 -6.18 27.95
N LYS A 424 10.45 -7.49 27.88
CA LYS A 424 11.10 -8.10 26.72
C LYS A 424 10.28 -7.94 25.43
N MET A 425 8.97 -8.12 25.47
CA MET A 425 8.08 -7.92 24.32
C MET A 425 8.15 -6.48 23.83
N TYR A 426 8.09 -5.51 24.75
CA TYR A 426 8.13 -4.10 24.41
C TYR A 426 9.42 -3.74 23.67
N TRP A 427 10.57 -4.09 24.21
CA TRP A 427 11.86 -3.79 23.61
C TRP A 427 12.17 -4.58 22.33
N LYS A 428 11.53 -5.71 22.12
CA LYS A 428 11.58 -6.47 20.86
C LYS A 428 10.52 -6.00 19.83
N ASN A 429 9.82 -4.88 20.07
CA ASN A 429 8.76 -4.34 19.21
C ASN A 429 7.59 -5.32 18.95
N ILE A 430 7.28 -6.19 19.91
CA ILE A 430 6.14 -7.11 19.85
C ILE A 430 4.93 -6.40 20.46
N HIS A 431 4.33 -5.44 19.74
CA HIS A 431 3.24 -4.62 20.23
C HIS A 431 1.86 -5.01 19.67
N SER A 432 1.84 -5.70 18.52
CA SER A 432 0.60 -5.97 17.77
C SER A 432 -0.35 -6.98 18.40
N PRO A 433 0.11 -8.05 19.12
CA PRO A 433 -0.82 -9.03 19.68
C PRO A 433 -1.62 -8.44 20.83
N ALA A 434 -2.95 -8.66 20.82
CA ALA A 434 -3.78 -8.39 21.99
C ALA A 434 -3.51 -9.46 23.05
N LEU A 435 -3.07 -9.02 24.23
CA LEU A 435 -2.78 -9.91 25.36
C LEU A 435 -4.04 -10.24 26.16
N GLU A 436 -5.00 -9.32 26.20
CA GLU A 436 -6.29 -9.52 26.83
C GLU A 436 -7.41 -8.99 25.92
N ILE A 437 -8.46 -9.78 25.74
CA ILE A 437 -9.66 -9.42 24.99
C ILE A 437 -10.86 -9.70 25.88
N SER A 438 -11.63 -8.68 26.23
CA SER A 438 -12.81 -8.77 27.09
C SER A 438 -14.05 -8.35 26.33
N VAL A 439 -15.10 -9.14 26.38
CA VAL A 439 -16.38 -8.92 25.71
C VAL A 439 -17.47 -8.68 26.75
N TYR A 440 -18.16 -7.55 26.60
CA TYR A 440 -19.26 -7.16 27.48
C TYR A 440 -20.58 -7.07 26.69
N LYS A 441 -21.66 -7.39 27.33
CA LYS A 441 -23.05 -7.08 26.90
C LYS A 441 -23.67 -6.16 27.94
N GLY A 442 -23.85 -4.89 27.59
CA GLY A 442 -24.07 -3.84 28.57
C GLY A 442 -22.91 -3.79 29.57
N GLU A 443 -23.19 -3.87 30.88
CA GLU A 443 -22.17 -3.89 31.94
C GLU A 443 -21.62 -5.30 32.26
N ALA A 444 -22.27 -6.36 31.76
CA ALA A 444 -21.90 -7.73 32.07
C ALA A 444 -20.74 -8.23 31.24
N LEU A 445 -19.66 -8.69 31.86
CA LEU A 445 -18.58 -9.41 31.23
C LEU A 445 -19.06 -10.80 30.81
N VAL A 446 -19.15 -11.05 29.48
CA VAL A 446 -19.65 -12.32 28.93
C VAL A 446 -18.55 -13.16 28.29
N GLY A 447 -17.39 -12.59 28.05
CA GLY A 447 -16.25 -13.32 27.53
C GLY A 447 -14.94 -12.63 27.86
N LYS A 448 -13.91 -13.42 28.14
CA LYS A 448 -12.54 -12.92 28.30
C LYS A 448 -11.56 -13.95 27.78
N THR A 449 -10.64 -13.51 26.93
CA THR A 449 -9.50 -14.30 26.45
C THR A 449 -8.22 -13.62 26.91
N THR A 450 -7.31 -14.39 27.50
CA THR A 450 -5.98 -13.92 27.90
C THR A 450 -4.92 -14.75 27.18
N ASN A 451 -4.05 -14.08 26.44
CA ASN A 451 -2.94 -14.66 25.69
C ASN A 451 -1.66 -14.44 26.51
N GLU A 452 -1.11 -15.50 27.07
CA GLU A 452 0.13 -15.45 27.85
C GLU A 452 1.31 -15.85 26.95
N TYR A 453 2.35 -15.04 26.94
CA TYR A 453 3.56 -15.24 26.19
C TYR A 453 4.71 -15.70 27.08
N LYS A 454 5.66 -16.41 26.50
CA LYS A 454 6.88 -16.87 27.16
C LYS A 454 8.09 -16.60 26.28
N ASP A 455 9.21 -16.33 26.92
CA ASP A 455 10.51 -16.32 26.28
C ASP A 455 11.04 -17.76 26.14
N TRP A 456 11.16 -18.23 24.91
CA TRP A 456 11.63 -19.59 24.59
C TRP A 456 13.13 -19.63 24.29
N GLY A 457 13.85 -18.53 24.57
CA GLY A 457 15.27 -18.36 24.30
C GLY A 457 15.50 -17.52 23.04
N ASP A 458 15.36 -18.11 21.88
CA ASP A 458 15.60 -17.41 20.61
C ASP A 458 14.46 -16.46 20.20
N PHE A 459 13.25 -16.73 20.68
CA PHE A 459 12.05 -15.96 20.34
C PHE A 459 11.02 -15.94 21.48
N ILE A 460 10.08 -15.00 21.37
CA ILE A 460 8.92 -14.89 22.26
C ILE A 460 7.67 -15.37 21.51
N ALA A 461 6.96 -16.33 22.10
CA ALA A 461 5.73 -16.87 21.52
C ALA A 461 4.69 -17.21 22.61
N LEU A 462 3.48 -17.54 22.17
CA LEU A 462 2.38 -17.95 23.06
C LEU A 462 2.78 -19.14 23.93
N GLN A 463 2.38 -19.07 25.20
CA GLN A 463 2.45 -20.18 26.13
C GLN A 463 1.04 -20.69 26.45
N ASN A 464 0.13 -19.79 26.79
CA ASN A 464 -1.24 -20.17 27.17
C ASN A 464 -2.27 -19.25 26.50
N VAL A 465 -3.42 -19.84 26.19
CA VAL A 465 -4.66 -19.11 25.87
C VAL A 465 -5.70 -19.50 26.92
N LYS A 466 -6.07 -18.55 27.78
CA LYS A 466 -7.06 -18.71 28.82
C LYS A 466 -8.39 -18.08 28.42
N GLN A 467 -9.48 -18.65 28.87
CA GLN A 467 -10.82 -18.09 28.65
C GLN A 467 -11.57 -17.92 29.97
N LEU A 468 -12.52 -16.99 29.99
CA LEU A 468 -13.41 -16.77 31.14
C LEU A 468 -14.11 -18.06 31.52
N ASN A 469 -14.22 -18.32 32.83
CA ASN A 469 -14.89 -19.48 33.45
C ASN A 469 -14.16 -20.83 33.23
N TYR A 470 -12.96 -20.84 32.71
CA TYR A 470 -12.11 -22.03 32.66
C TYR A 470 -10.92 -21.86 33.60
N TYR A 471 -10.71 -22.83 34.48
CA TYR A 471 -9.62 -22.83 35.45
C TYR A 471 -8.29 -23.07 34.73
N GLU A 472 -8.27 -24.07 33.85
CA GLU A 472 -7.11 -24.43 33.06
C GLU A 472 -7.09 -23.68 31.71
N PRO A 473 -5.91 -23.45 31.10
CA PRO A 473 -5.83 -22.91 29.76
C PRO A 473 -6.58 -23.76 28.74
N ARG A 474 -7.33 -23.10 27.84
CA ARG A 474 -7.99 -23.79 26.71
C ARG A 474 -6.98 -24.31 25.70
N ILE A 475 -5.86 -23.62 25.56
CA ILE A 475 -4.72 -24.04 24.75
C ILE A 475 -3.45 -23.75 25.53
N LYS A 476 -2.56 -24.75 25.61
CA LYS A 476 -1.24 -24.62 26.20
C LYS A 476 -0.19 -25.08 25.19
N TYR A 477 0.69 -24.20 24.81
CA TYR A 477 1.85 -24.48 23.97
C TYR A 477 2.98 -24.95 24.87
N GLN A 478 3.36 -26.21 24.77
CA GLN A 478 4.34 -26.83 25.67
C GLN A 478 5.76 -26.69 25.14
N SER A 479 5.92 -26.76 23.79
CA SER A 479 7.21 -26.67 23.15
C SER A 479 7.11 -26.13 21.71
N TYR A 480 8.25 -25.62 21.23
CA TYR A 480 8.44 -25.08 19.89
C TYR A 480 9.74 -25.62 19.29
N ASP A 481 9.80 -25.69 17.95
CA ASP A 481 11.05 -25.94 17.24
C ASP A 481 11.90 -24.66 17.09
N LYS A 482 13.09 -24.80 16.55
CA LYS A 482 14.01 -23.67 16.31
C LYS A 482 13.51 -22.64 15.28
N TYR A 483 12.49 -22.96 14.51
CA TYR A 483 11.86 -22.04 13.55
C TYR A 483 10.66 -21.29 14.15
N GLY A 484 10.33 -21.56 15.41
CA GLY A 484 9.19 -20.97 16.11
C GLY A 484 7.85 -21.64 15.82
N ASN A 485 7.87 -22.88 15.33
CA ASN A 485 6.65 -23.66 15.14
C ASN A 485 6.30 -24.44 16.39
N PRO A 486 5.04 -24.48 16.84
CA PRO A 486 4.64 -25.28 17.97
C PRO A 486 4.82 -26.78 17.67
N THR A 487 5.46 -27.50 18.60
CA THR A 487 5.67 -28.94 18.47
C THR A 487 4.74 -29.74 19.36
N VAL A 488 4.37 -29.22 20.53
CA VAL A 488 3.39 -29.87 21.41
C VAL A 488 2.38 -28.84 21.91
N ILE A 489 1.10 -29.16 21.74
CA ILE A 489 -0.03 -28.34 22.16
C ILE A 489 -0.99 -29.21 22.95
N SER A 490 -1.39 -28.77 24.16
CA SER A 490 -2.50 -29.36 24.89
C SER A 490 -3.77 -28.49 24.73
N LYS A 491 -4.91 -29.13 24.68
CA LYS A 491 -6.23 -28.50 24.67
C LYS A 491 -7.05 -28.92 25.89
N ASP A 492 -7.91 -28.03 26.36
CA ASP A 492 -8.89 -28.29 27.40
C ASP A 492 -8.30 -28.91 28.67
N GLY A 493 -7.23 -28.31 29.22
CA GLY A 493 -6.65 -28.74 30.46
C GLY A 493 -5.86 -30.06 30.37
N GLU A 494 -5.19 -30.27 29.22
CA GLU A 494 -4.36 -31.44 28.95
C GLU A 494 -5.14 -32.72 28.59
N PHE A 495 -6.45 -32.64 28.41
CA PHE A 495 -7.27 -33.80 27.99
C PHE A 495 -6.94 -34.28 26.55
N GLU A 496 -6.49 -33.39 25.69
CA GLU A 496 -6.10 -33.73 24.33
C GLU A 496 -4.74 -33.09 24.00
N GLU A 497 -3.69 -33.91 24.02
CA GLU A 497 -2.37 -33.51 23.55
C GLU A 497 -2.25 -33.76 22.05
N VAL A 498 -1.71 -32.80 21.34
CA VAL A 498 -1.39 -32.86 19.91
C VAL A 498 0.08 -32.52 19.72
N SER A 499 0.82 -33.48 19.19
CA SER A 499 2.22 -33.28 18.84
C SER A 499 2.39 -33.16 17.34
N TYR A 500 3.24 -32.24 16.90
CA TYR A 500 3.56 -32.00 15.49
C TYR A 500 5.03 -32.28 15.20
N ILE A 501 5.28 -33.03 14.16
CA ILE A 501 6.62 -33.14 13.57
C ILE A 501 6.67 -32.27 12.34
N TRP A 502 7.56 -31.30 12.36
CA TRP A 502 7.78 -30.40 11.23
C TRP A 502 8.90 -30.95 10.34
N GLY A 503 8.84 -30.65 9.08
CA GLY A 503 9.85 -30.98 8.08
C GLY A 503 10.03 -29.82 7.09
N HIS A 504 10.87 -30.06 6.07
CA HIS A 504 11.12 -29.06 5.04
C HIS A 504 11.59 -27.71 5.61
N GLN A 505 12.54 -27.75 6.53
CA GLN A 505 13.07 -26.58 7.24
C GLN A 505 11.96 -25.82 8.02
N GLY A 506 11.09 -26.56 8.69
CA GLY A 506 9.99 -26.01 9.48
C GLY A 506 8.82 -25.46 8.67
N GLN A 507 8.78 -25.68 7.36
CA GLN A 507 7.73 -25.11 6.50
C GLN A 507 6.45 -25.96 6.42
N ARG A 508 6.51 -27.25 6.74
CA ARG A 508 5.39 -28.19 6.62
C ARG A 508 5.33 -29.17 7.77
N VAL A 509 4.14 -29.41 8.27
CA VAL A 509 3.87 -30.51 9.21
C VAL A 509 3.93 -31.82 8.42
N ILE A 510 4.78 -32.75 8.85
CA ILE A 510 4.91 -34.08 8.23
C ILE A 510 4.26 -35.18 9.06
N ALA A 511 4.02 -34.94 10.34
CA ALA A 511 3.17 -35.80 11.15
C ALA A 511 2.43 -35.01 12.23
N GLU A 512 1.21 -35.44 12.53
CA GLU A 512 0.36 -35.02 13.64
C GLU A 512 0.03 -36.25 14.48
N ILE A 513 0.27 -36.16 15.79
CA ILE A 513 0.02 -37.22 16.76
C ILE A 513 -0.99 -36.68 17.78
N ARG A 514 -2.15 -37.28 17.90
CA ARG A 514 -3.18 -36.90 18.87
C ARG A 514 -3.33 -37.98 19.93
N GLY A 515 -3.33 -37.60 21.19
CA GLY A 515 -3.46 -38.48 22.35
C GLY A 515 -2.17 -39.19 22.73
N GLY A 516 -1.01 -38.63 22.39
CA GLY A 516 0.29 -39.16 22.77
C GLY A 516 1.36 -38.09 22.77
N SER A 517 2.37 -38.26 23.64
CA SER A 517 3.47 -37.31 23.77
C SER A 517 4.60 -37.61 22.78
N PHE A 518 5.15 -36.55 22.23
CA PHE A 518 6.22 -36.55 21.25
C PHE A 518 7.62 -36.92 21.83
N ASP A 519 7.78 -36.83 23.15
CA ASP A 519 9.09 -37.07 23.84
C ASP A 519 9.70 -38.46 23.57
N THR A 520 8.92 -39.38 22.99
CA THR A 520 9.38 -40.74 22.67
C THR A 520 10.26 -40.84 21.43
N LEU A 521 10.36 -39.79 20.59
CA LEU A 521 11.09 -39.84 19.30
C LEU A 521 12.56 -39.46 19.40
N GLY A 522 12.95 -38.80 20.48
CA GLY A 522 14.27 -38.28 20.69
C GLY A 522 14.61 -37.04 19.84
N PRO A 523 15.36 -36.10 20.43
CA PRO A 523 15.63 -34.80 19.81
C PRO A 523 16.47 -34.87 18.54
N VAL A 524 17.30 -35.89 18.36
CA VAL A 524 18.20 -36.03 17.20
C VAL A 524 17.44 -36.30 15.90
N LEU A 525 16.44 -37.20 15.93
CA LEU A 525 15.61 -37.47 14.74
C LEU A 525 14.78 -36.26 14.37
N THR A 526 14.21 -35.61 15.37
CA THR A 526 13.39 -34.45 15.20
C THR A 526 14.17 -33.30 14.56
N ASP A 527 15.33 -32.95 15.06
CA ASP A 527 16.16 -31.88 14.51
C ASP A 527 16.62 -32.19 13.09
N ARG A 528 17.03 -33.44 12.82
CA ARG A 528 17.44 -33.88 11.48
C ARG A 528 16.28 -33.73 10.45
N VAL A 529 15.09 -34.19 10.80
CA VAL A 529 13.92 -34.15 9.94
C VAL A 529 13.44 -32.72 9.73
N THR A 530 13.37 -31.93 10.80
CA THR A 530 12.93 -30.53 10.74
C THR A 530 13.89 -29.67 9.93
N SER A 531 15.21 -29.93 10.03
CA SER A 531 16.24 -29.17 9.31
C SER A 531 16.41 -29.56 7.86
N ALA A 532 15.95 -30.74 7.47
CA ALA A 532 16.08 -31.22 6.10
C ALA A 532 15.28 -30.36 5.11
N VAL A 533 15.89 -30.07 3.95
CA VAL A 533 15.19 -29.44 2.82
C VAL A 533 14.03 -30.30 2.37
N SER A 534 14.23 -31.62 2.37
CA SER A 534 13.17 -32.62 2.17
C SER A 534 13.50 -33.84 3.05
N PRO A 535 12.58 -34.29 3.91
CA PRO A 535 12.76 -35.52 4.66
C PRO A 535 13.04 -36.72 3.73
N SER A 536 14.00 -37.56 4.08
CA SER A 536 14.33 -38.74 3.31
C SER A 536 13.23 -39.80 3.42
N SER A 537 13.18 -40.76 2.46
CA SER A 537 12.28 -41.91 2.54
C SER A 537 12.53 -42.74 3.81
N ALA A 538 13.78 -42.81 4.28
CA ALA A 538 14.13 -43.50 5.51
C ALA A 538 13.57 -42.76 6.75
N ASP A 539 13.63 -41.42 6.76
CA ASP A 539 13.04 -40.61 7.84
C ASP A 539 11.51 -40.79 7.88
N MET A 540 10.87 -40.76 6.73
CA MET A 540 9.42 -40.97 6.64
C MET A 540 9.02 -42.40 7.06
N ALA A 541 9.83 -43.41 6.77
CA ALA A 541 9.59 -44.79 7.25
C ALA A 541 9.66 -44.89 8.79
N ILE A 542 10.58 -44.17 9.43
CA ILE A 542 10.66 -44.11 10.89
C ILE A 542 9.40 -43.45 11.47
N ILE A 543 8.94 -42.36 10.83
CA ILE A 543 7.70 -41.66 11.25
C ILE A 543 6.48 -42.58 11.08
N GLU A 544 6.37 -43.33 9.98
CA GLU A 544 5.28 -44.29 9.81
C GLU A 544 5.33 -45.44 10.84
N ALA A 545 6.53 -45.87 11.25
CA ALA A 545 6.69 -46.90 12.27
C ALA A 545 6.18 -46.47 13.66
N LEU A 546 5.98 -45.18 13.90
CA LEU A 546 5.34 -44.68 15.12
C LEU A 546 3.94 -45.26 15.36
N ARG A 547 3.24 -45.64 14.30
CA ARG A 547 1.91 -46.28 14.38
C ARG A 547 1.93 -47.61 15.13
N SER A 548 3.08 -48.26 15.18
CA SER A 548 3.30 -49.53 15.86
C SER A 548 4.11 -49.37 17.15
N ASN A 549 4.39 -48.15 17.59
CA ASN A 549 5.11 -47.86 18.80
C ASN A 549 4.22 -48.12 20.03
N PRO A 550 4.59 -49.03 20.95
CA PRO A 550 3.80 -49.33 22.15
C PRO A 550 3.55 -48.09 23.06
N SER A 551 4.49 -47.12 23.07
CA SER A 551 4.33 -45.89 23.85
C SER A 551 3.26 -44.93 23.27
N LEU A 552 2.81 -45.16 22.05
CA LEU A 552 1.79 -44.40 21.34
C LEU A 552 0.51 -45.22 21.09
N GLU A 553 0.35 -46.32 21.83
CA GLU A 553 -0.86 -47.14 21.73
C GLU A 553 -2.10 -46.29 22.06
N GLY A 554 -3.10 -46.35 21.19
CA GLY A 554 -4.30 -45.52 21.30
C GLY A 554 -4.20 -44.13 20.69
N SER A 555 -3.00 -43.68 20.32
CA SER A 555 -2.82 -42.38 19.64
C SER A 555 -3.28 -42.43 18.18
N ARG A 556 -3.74 -41.28 17.71
CA ARG A 556 -4.12 -41.10 16.30
C ARG A 556 -3.02 -40.37 15.54
N ILE A 557 -2.36 -41.06 14.63
CA ILE A 557 -1.23 -40.53 13.87
C ILE A 557 -1.67 -40.27 12.43
N THR A 558 -1.49 -39.03 11.97
CA THR A 558 -1.68 -38.61 10.57
C THR A 558 -0.32 -38.20 10.01
N THR A 559 0.06 -38.71 8.83
CA THR A 559 1.31 -38.35 8.18
C THR A 559 1.09 -37.70 6.83
N TYR A 560 1.94 -36.76 6.50
CA TYR A 560 1.84 -35.90 5.33
C TYR A 560 3.10 -36.01 4.48
N TYR A 561 2.93 -36.27 3.20
CA TYR A 561 4.02 -36.34 2.22
C TYR A 561 3.86 -35.20 1.23
N TYR A 562 4.98 -34.58 0.88
CA TYR A 562 4.99 -33.44 -0.03
C TYR A 562 5.84 -33.73 -1.27
N ASP A 563 5.52 -33.08 -2.39
CA ASP A 563 6.35 -33.08 -3.58
C ASP A 563 7.49 -32.03 -3.46
N SER A 564 8.34 -31.94 -4.47
CA SER A 564 9.45 -30.96 -4.51
C SER A 564 8.97 -29.49 -4.54
N ALA A 565 7.72 -29.25 -4.89
CA ALA A 565 7.10 -27.93 -4.86
C ALA A 565 6.38 -27.62 -3.53
N LEU A 566 6.49 -28.54 -2.54
CA LEU A 566 5.81 -28.52 -1.26
C LEU A 566 4.28 -28.55 -1.35
N ASN A 567 3.73 -29.13 -2.43
CA ASN A 567 2.34 -29.51 -2.49
C ASN A 567 2.11 -30.82 -1.75
N LEU A 568 0.97 -30.96 -1.07
CA LEU A 568 0.62 -32.21 -0.38
C LEU A 568 0.43 -33.34 -1.40
N LYS A 569 1.36 -34.29 -1.44
CA LYS A 569 1.33 -35.43 -2.37
C LYS A 569 0.50 -36.59 -1.84
N GLN A 570 0.59 -36.88 -0.55
CA GLN A 570 -0.14 -37.97 0.07
C GLN A 570 -0.43 -37.66 1.54
N LEU A 571 -1.60 -38.08 1.98
CA LEU A 571 -2.04 -38.08 3.37
C LEU A 571 -2.27 -39.53 3.80
N VAL A 572 -1.72 -39.92 4.94
CA VAL A 572 -2.01 -41.23 5.57
C VAL A 572 -2.77 -40.98 6.86
N MET A 573 -4.01 -41.45 6.90
CA MET A 573 -4.92 -41.28 8.03
C MET A 573 -4.54 -42.20 9.21
N PRO A 574 -5.06 -41.97 10.43
CA PRO A 574 -4.76 -42.83 11.58
C PRO A 574 -5.06 -44.32 11.38
N ASN A 575 -6.05 -44.67 10.60
CA ASN A 575 -6.39 -46.04 10.26
C ASN A 575 -5.53 -46.65 9.11
N GLY A 576 -4.50 -45.92 8.67
CA GLY A 576 -3.63 -46.35 7.57
C GLY A 576 -4.18 -46.09 6.17
N THR A 577 -5.40 -45.56 6.04
CA THR A 577 -5.97 -45.21 4.73
C THR A 577 -5.19 -44.08 4.08
N LYS A 578 -4.85 -44.23 2.79
CA LYS A 578 -4.07 -43.29 2.02
C LYS A 578 -4.94 -42.50 1.07
N THR A 579 -4.74 -41.19 1.02
CA THR A 579 -5.30 -40.28 0.02
C THR A 579 -4.16 -39.65 -0.73
N SER A 580 -4.15 -39.68 -2.05
CA SER A 580 -3.11 -39.11 -2.90
C SER A 580 -3.64 -37.92 -3.68
N TYR A 581 -2.82 -36.92 -3.86
CA TYR A 581 -3.12 -35.65 -4.51
C TYR A 581 -2.18 -35.48 -5.70
N GLU A 582 -2.73 -35.22 -6.87
CA GLU A 582 -1.98 -34.94 -8.07
C GLU A 582 -2.26 -33.52 -8.55
N TYR A 583 -1.22 -32.89 -9.06
CA TYR A 583 -1.25 -31.50 -9.47
C TYR A 583 -0.92 -31.36 -10.96
N ASP A 584 -1.49 -30.36 -11.59
CA ASP A 584 -1.12 -29.98 -12.95
C ASP A 584 0.25 -29.29 -12.99
N SER A 585 0.74 -29.01 -14.19
CA SER A 585 2.05 -28.37 -14.39
C SER A 585 2.15 -26.95 -13.81
N PHE A 586 1.02 -26.33 -13.43
CA PHE A 586 0.98 -25.02 -12.77
C PHE A 586 0.86 -25.12 -11.24
N GLY A 587 0.85 -26.34 -10.69
CA GLY A 587 0.75 -26.60 -9.25
C GLY A 587 -0.67 -26.49 -8.69
N ARG A 588 -1.71 -26.62 -9.53
CA ARG A 588 -3.11 -26.66 -9.09
C ARG A 588 -3.56 -28.11 -8.95
N LEU A 589 -4.41 -28.40 -7.95
CA LEU A 589 -4.92 -29.73 -7.70
C LEU A 589 -5.68 -30.26 -8.94
N ALA A 590 -5.21 -31.35 -9.52
CA ALA A 590 -5.81 -31.97 -10.69
C ALA A 590 -6.76 -33.11 -10.33
N CYS A 591 -6.36 -33.98 -9.39
CA CYS A 591 -7.24 -35.02 -8.87
C CYS A 591 -6.85 -35.48 -7.46
N VAL A 592 -7.81 -36.06 -6.78
CA VAL A 592 -7.65 -36.75 -5.49
C VAL A 592 -7.97 -38.23 -5.73
N LYS A 593 -7.12 -39.12 -5.24
CA LYS A 593 -7.25 -40.57 -5.38
C LYS A 593 -7.30 -41.27 -4.04
N ASP A 594 -8.08 -42.34 -3.95
CA ASP A 594 -8.12 -43.24 -2.80
C ASP A 594 -6.86 -44.10 -2.72
N GLN A 595 -6.79 -44.95 -1.69
CA GLN A 595 -5.67 -45.89 -1.47
C GLN A 595 -5.47 -46.90 -2.60
N ASN A 596 -6.47 -47.14 -3.43
CA ASN A 596 -6.43 -48.07 -4.57
C ASN A 596 -6.11 -47.34 -5.89
N GLY A 597 -5.84 -46.05 -5.84
CA GLY A 597 -5.57 -45.22 -7.00
C GLY A 597 -6.82 -44.78 -7.78
N LYS A 598 -8.03 -45.07 -7.27
CA LYS A 598 -9.30 -44.65 -7.88
C LYS A 598 -9.52 -43.15 -7.62
N ILE A 599 -9.89 -42.42 -8.66
CA ILE A 599 -10.20 -40.98 -8.54
C ILE A 599 -11.47 -40.81 -7.72
N ILE A 600 -11.36 -40.02 -6.61
CA ILE A 600 -12.46 -39.58 -5.76
C ILE A 600 -12.98 -38.23 -6.24
N GLU A 601 -12.07 -37.34 -6.61
CA GLU A 601 -12.35 -35.98 -7.07
C GLU A 601 -11.45 -35.64 -8.25
N SER A 602 -11.95 -34.87 -9.20
CA SER A 602 -11.21 -34.40 -10.37
C SER A 602 -11.53 -32.94 -10.63
N TYR A 603 -10.52 -32.17 -10.95
CA TYR A 603 -10.61 -30.72 -11.19
C TYR A 603 -10.10 -30.42 -12.59
N GLN A 604 -10.89 -29.70 -13.38
CA GLN A 604 -10.48 -29.17 -14.67
C GLN A 604 -10.49 -27.66 -14.65
N TYR A 605 -9.42 -27.08 -15.13
CA TYR A 605 -9.23 -25.63 -15.20
C TYR A 605 -9.26 -25.21 -16.67
N ASN A 606 -10.39 -24.69 -17.09
CA ASN A 606 -10.60 -24.31 -18.49
C ASN A 606 -10.28 -22.83 -18.68
N TYR A 607 -9.24 -22.56 -19.47
CA TYR A 607 -8.94 -21.24 -20.01
C TYR A 607 -9.02 -21.35 -21.53
N LYS A 608 -9.62 -20.35 -22.17
CA LYS A 608 -9.68 -20.33 -23.62
C LYS A 608 -8.33 -19.89 -24.19
N GLN A 609 -7.79 -20.69 -25.07
CA GLN A 609 -6.53 -20.45 -25.77
C GLN A 609 -6.71 -19.49 -26.94
#